data_feafc2d5a461465aca36591e75ffb21b
#
_entry.id   feafc2d5a461465aca36591e75ffb21b
#
_cell.length_a   1.000
_cell.length_b   1.000
_cell.length_c   1.000
_cell.angle_alpha   90.00
_cell.angle_beta   90.00
_cell.angle_gamma   90.00
#
_symmetry.space_group_name_H-M   'P 1'
#
loop_
_entity.id
_entity.type
_entity.pdbx_description
1 polymer ?
#
loop_
_entity_poly.entity_id
_entity_poly.type
_entity_poly.pdbx_seq_one_letter_code
_entity_poly.pdbx_strand_id
1 'polypeptide(L)'
;LVGYEFIPDQTEVVHHLVGYRVPKELREAANLKNFSDGQGGWSCFGGTGLGGNQIGTLNQMITLWGPGTGAVEYHHGHGLEMNPGDFFVMQIHYHFDVEAPADNSSFRAKWSTDESITPVELIQYFAPAEIPCSTSETGPLCDRDASLIDRLASYDGQGVQEDMILDLCGYSPEDFSHMTDGYASSTCDQPARFSGTIVSVLGHQHGIGTTFRMTLNPDTPKERILLDIPKWDFEWQFNYDPIEEI
;
A
#
# COMPACT_ATOMS: atom_id res chain seq x y z
N LEU A 1 3.14 8.58 -17.30
CA LEU A 1 4.30 8.10 -16.56
C LEU A 1 4.64 6.70 -17.09
N VAL A 2 5.84 6.52 -17.62
CA VAL A 2 6.29 5.23 -18.20
C VAL A 2 7.38 4.56 -17.38
N GLY A 3 7.82 5.20 -16.32
CA GLY A 3 8.76 4.64 -15.36
C GLY A 3 9.07 5.62 -14.24
N TYR A 4 9.66 5.12 -13.17
CA TYR A 4 10.06 5.94 -12.03
C TYR A 4 11.25 5.29 -11.30
N GLU A 5 11.92 6.11 -10.51
CA GLU A 5 12.98 5.67 -9.60
C GLU A 5 12.88 6.49 -8.31
N PHE A 6 12.83 5.83 -7.19
CA PHE A 6 13.02 6.46 -5.90
C PHE A 6 14.46 6.23 -5.43
N ILE A 7 15.10 7.29 -4.98
CA ILE A 7 16.48 7.27 -4.53
C ILE A 7 16.48 7.73 -3.08
N PRO A 8 16.54 6.80 -2.11
CA PRO A 8 16.61 7.14 -0.71
C PRO A 8 17.97 7.78 -0.40
N ASP A 9 17.97 8.83 0.42
CA ASP A 9 19.18 9.43 0.96
C ASP A 9 19.64 8.69 2.23
N GLN A 10 18.71 8.47 3.15
CA GLN A 10 18.96 7.81 4.43
C GLN A 10 18.47 6.36 4.39
N THR A 11 19.22 5.48 3.74
CA THR A 11 18.82 4.08 3.49
C THR A 11 18.60 3.24 4.75
N GLU A 12 19.11 3.68 5.90
CA GLU A 12 18.94 2.98 7.18
C GLU A 12 17.61 3.33 7.87
N VAL A 13 16.97 4.43 7.49
CA VAL A 13 15.74 4.91 8.13
C VAL A 13 14.57 5.05 7.14
N VAL A 14 14.83 5.22 5.84
CA VAL A 14 13.80 5.25 4.81
C VAL A 14 13.34 3.82 4.53
N HIS A 15 12.16 3.48 5.03
CA HIS A 15 11.65 2.12 4.98
C HIS A 15 10.93 1.81 3.66
N HIS A 16 9.93 2.62 3.29
CA HIS A 16 9.30 2.54 1.97
C HIS A 16 8.66 3.88 1.55
N LEU A 17 8.35 3.98 0.27
CA LEU A 17 7.65 5.11 -0.31
C LEU A 17 6.39 4.61 -1.00
N VAL A 18 5.28 5.30 -0.76
CA VAL A 18 4.04 5.15 -1.52
C VAL A 18 3.80 6.45 -2.29
N GLY A 19 3.72 6.35 -3.61
CA GLY A 19 3.43 7.49 -4.47
C GLY A 19 1.98 7.50 -4.92
N TYR A 20 1.38 8.68 -4.90
CA TYR A 20 0.00 8.90 -5.32
C TYR A 20 -0.09 9.92 -6.43
N ARG A 21 -0.92 9.63 -7.44
CA ARG A 21 -1.45 10.63 -8.35
C ARG A 21 -2.62 11.33 -7.67
N VAL A 22 -2.58 12.64 -7.63
CA VAL A 22 -3.62 13.47 -7.02
C VAL A 22 -4.18 14.43 -8.06
N PRO A 23 -5.51 14.48 -8.25
CA PRO A 23 -6.14 15.40 -9.17
C PRO A 23 -5.89 16.86 -8.81
N LYS A 24 -5.78 17.71 -9.83
CA LYS A 24 -5.52 19.16 -9.67
C LYS A 24 -6.51 19.89 -8.76
N GLU A 25 -7.74 19.38 -8.65
CA GLU A 25 -8.81 19.94 -7.81
C GLU A 25 -8.46 19.92 -6.33
N LEU A 26 -7.57 19.01 -5.92
CA LEU A 26 -7.11 18.86 -4.52
C LEU A 26 -5.82 19.65 -4.23
N ARG A 27 -5.27 20.39 -5.21
CA ARG A 27 -4.01 21.12 -5.05
C ARG A 27 -4.07 22.18 -3.94
N GLU A 28 -5.19 22.90 -3.80
CA GLU A 28 -5.35 23.89 -2.75
C GLU A 28 -5.35 23.20 -1.36
N ALA A 29 -6.08 22.11 -1.21
CA ALA A 29 -6.11 21.33 0.02
C ALA A 29 -4.72 20.77 0.38
N ALA A 30 -3.97 20.27 -0.62
CA ALA A 30 -2.61 19.81 -0.44
C ALA A 30 -1.67 20.93 0.01
N ASN A 31 -1.76 22.11 -0.61
CA ASN A 31 -0.95 23.26 -0.23
C ASN A 31 -1.24 23.74 1.21
N LEU A 32 -2.51 23.72 1.61
CA LEU A 32 -2.90 24.09 2.98
C LEU A 32 -2.32 23.10 4.01
N LYS A 33 -2.35 21.79 3.71
CA LYS A 33 -1.72 20.78 4.55
C LYS A 33 -0.19 20.92 4.59
N ASN A 34 0.42 21.12 3.45
CA ASN A 34 1.89 21.21 3.29
C ASN A 34 2.52 22.35 4.09
N PHE A 35 1.77 23.39 4.41
CA PHE A 35 2.25 24.53 5.17
C PHE A 35 1.67 24.63 6.58
N SER A 36 0.86 23.67 7.00
CA SER A 36 0.14 23.73 8.28
C SER A 36 1.06 23.73 9.50
N ASP A 37 2.22 23.07 9.41
CA ASP A 37 3.23 23.00 10.47
C ASP A 37 4.49 23.83 10.18
N GLY A 38 4.57 24.48 9.02
CA GLY A 38 5.69 25.33 8.59
C GLY A 38 6.95 24.54 8.16
N GLN A 39 6.88 23.22 8.11
CA GLN A 39 8.02 22.36 7.79
C GLN A 39 8.06 21.87 6.33
N GLY A 40 6.94 21.98 5.62
CA GLY A 40 6.72 21.34 4.32
C GLY A 40 6.46 19.83 4.47
N GLY A 41 5.38 19.38 3.87
CA GLY A 41 4.84 18.04 4.10
C GLY A 41 3.76 18.03 5.18
N TRP A 42 3.25 16.85 5.44
CA TRP A 42 2.29 16.59 6.53
C TRP A 42 2.32 15.12 6.93
N SER A 43 1.98 14.82 8.17
CA SER A 43 1.80 13.44 8.63
C SER A 43 0.60 12.80 7.94
N CYS A 44 0.78 11.59 7.42
CA CYS A 44 -0.28 10.81 6.80
C CYS A 44 -0.02 9.31 6.94
N PHE A 45 -1.08 8.52 7.04
CA PHE A 45 -1.01 7.05 7.10
C PHE A 45 -2.17 6.45 6.30
N GLY A 46 -1.88 5.39 5.53
CA GLY A 46 -2.89 4.70 4.72
C GLY A 46 -3.46 5.50 3.55
N GLY A 47 -2.82 6.61 3.17
CA GLY A 47 -3.22 7.47 2.06
C GLY A 47 -2.71 8.89 2.17
N THR A 48 -3.11 9.75 1.26
CA THR A 48 -2.67 11.15 1.24
C THR A 48 -3.32 12.04 2.29
N GLY A 49 -4.40 11.60 2.93
CA GLY A 49 -5.22 12.45 3.77
C GLY A 49 -5.95 13.59 3.03
N LEU A 50 -6.00 13.54 1.69
CA LEU A 50 -6.72 14.50 0.84
C LEU A 50 -7.99 13.86 0.30
N GLY A 51 -9.13 14.56 0.39
CA GLY A 51 -10.39 14.12 -0.23
C GLY A 51 -11.17 13.03 0.51
N GLY A 52 -10.85 12.75 1.77
CA GLY A 52 -11.53 11.74 2.62
C GLY A 52 -10.89 10.35 2.55
N ASN A 53 -11.18 9.54 3.57
CA ASN A 53 -10.58 8.20 3.78
C ASN A 53 -11.29 7.08 2.99
N GLN A 54 -11.67 7.31 1.76
CA GLN A 54 -12.32 6.25 0.97
C GLN A 54 -11.30 5.51 0.12
N ILE A 55 -11.16 4.21 0.33
CA ILE A 55 -10.42 3.32 -0.58
C ILE A 55 -11.01 3.47 -1.98
N GLY A 56 -10.16 3.78 -2.96
CA GLY A 56 -10.56 3.85 -4.37
C GLY A 56 -11.11 5.18 -4.85
N THR A 57 -11.01 6.27 -4.06
CA THR A 57 -11.43 7.61 -4.49
C THR A 57 -10.25 8.48 -4.88
N LEU A 58 -10.48 9.45 -5.71
CA LEU A 58 -9.69 10.56 -6.26
C LEU A 58 -8.15 10.44 -6.25
N ASN A 59 -7.55 9.85 -5.21
CA ASN A 59 -6.10 9.68 -5.08
C ASN A 59 -5.72 8.25 -5.46
N GLN A 60 -5.15 8.08 -6.63
CA GLN A 60 -4.72 6.78 -7.12
C GLN A 60 -3.29 6.51 -6.65
N MET A 61 -3.07 5.41 -5.92
CA MET A 61 -1.73 4.89 -5.69
C MET A 61 -1.12 4.51 -7.05
N ILE A 62 0.08 4.96 -7.32
CA ILE A 62 0.76 4.75 -8.60
C ILE A 62 2.09 4.04 -8.46
N THR A 63 2.65 4.03 -7.26
CA THR A 63 3.91 3.35 -6.99
C THR A 63 4.02 2.94 -5.55
N LEU A 64 4.67 1.82 -5.34
CA LEU A 64 5.23 1.40 -4.06
C LEU A 64 6.70 1.08 -4.29
N TRP A 65 7.56 1.65 -3.46
CA TRP A 65 8.98 1.34 -3.43
C TRP A 65 9.34 0.79 -2.04
N GLY A 66 10.14 -0.25 -2.02
CA GLY A 66 10.79 -0.79 -0.83
C GLY A 66 12.28 -0.99 -1.05
N PRO A 67 13.06 -1.24 0.01
CA PRO A 67 14.48 -1.53 -0.08
C PRO A 67 14.78 -2.62 -1.11
N GLY A 68 15.83 -2.43 -1.89
CA GLY A 68 16.18 -3.34 -2.98
C GLY A 68 15.47 -3.08 -4.31
N THR A 69 14.40 -2.30 -4.35
CA THR A 69 13.73 -1.91 -5.60
C THR A 69 14.54 -0.84 -6.31
N GLY A 70 15.00 -1.13 -7.54
CA GLY A 70 15.67 -0.18 -8.43
C GLY A 70 14.69 0.69 -9.22
N ALA A 71 15.16 1.21 -10.37
CA ALA A 71 14.30 1.90 -11.31
C ALA A 71 13.24 0.94 -11.88
N VAL A 72 12.01 1.39 -11.93
CA VAL A 72 10.87 0.66 -12.50
C VAL A 72 10.54 1.26 -13.86
N GLU A 73 10.50 0.44 -14.88
CA GLU A 73 9.96 0.79 -16.20
C GLU A 73 8.74 -0.09 -16.44
N TYR A 74 7.62 0.53 -16.83
CA TYR A 74 6.47 -0.25 -17.26
C TYR A 74 6.80 -1.01 -18.53
N HIS A 75 6.20 -2.18 -18.70
CA HIS A 75 6.35 -2.97 -19.93
C HIS A 75 6.23 -2.11 -21.18
N HIS A 76 6.97 -2.45 -22.23
CA HIS A 76 6.98 -1.72 -23.48
C HIS A 76 5.58 -1.40 -23.97
N GLY A 77 5.33 -0.11 -24.18
CA GLY A 77 4.04 0.38 -24.64
C GLY A 77 2.97 0.54 -23.55
N HIS A 78 3.33 0.44 -22.27
CA HIS A 78 2.41 0.68 -21.15
C HIS A 78 2.84 1.89 -20.31
N GLY A 79 1.90 2.49 -19.59
CA GLY A 79 2.18 3.59 -18.68
C GLY A 79 0.96 4.04 -17.88
N LEU A 80 1.21 4.75 -16.79
CA LEU A 80 0.15 5.38 -15.99
C LEU A 80 -0.25 6.71 -16.61
N GLU A 81 -1.54 6.88 -16.89
CA GLU A 81 -2.07 8.12 -17.43
C GLU A 81 -2.05 9.22 -16.37
N MET A 82 -1.62 10.42 -16.79
CA MET A 82 -1.65 11.63 -15.97
C MET A 82 -2.42 12.72 -16.70
N ASN A 83 -3.42 13.30 -16.06
CA ASN A 83 -4.14 14.42 -16.64
C ASN A 83 -3.38 15.74 -16.46
N PRO A 84 -3.59 16.71 -17.35
CA PRO A 84 -2.98 18.03 -17.19
C PRO A 84 -3.34 18.69 -15.86
N GLY A 85 -2.32 18.99 -15.08
CA GLY A 85 -2.45 19.61 -13.75
C GLY A 85 -2.52 18.65 -12.59
N ASP A 86 -2.62 17.34 -12.80
CA ASP A 86 -2.42 16.36 -11.74
C ASP A 86 -1.02 16.51 -11.13
N PHE A 87 -0.87 16.06 -9.89
CA PHE A 87 0.40 16.15 -9.18
C PHE A 87 0.66 14.90 -8.35
N PHE A 88 1.91 14.76 -7.89
CA PHE A 88 2.29 13.67 -7.01
C PHE A 88 2.24 14.10 -5.56
N VAL A 89 1.79 13.16 -4.72
CA VAL A 89 2.06 13.15 -3.28
C VAL A 89 2.89 11.90 -2.98
N MET A 90 4.04 12.10 -2.35
CA MET A 90 4.95 11.05 -1.95
C MET A 90 4.85 10.86 -0.45
N GLN A 91 4.38 9.70 -0.03
CA GLN A 91 4.33 9.30 1.37
C GLN A 91 5.57 8.46 1.67
N ILE A 92 6.48 9.01 2.47
CA ILE A 92 7.70 8.31 2.86
C ILE A 92 7.49 7.77 4.26
N HIS A 93 7.69 6.47 4.42
CA HIS A 93 7.67 5.80 5.72
C HIS A 93 9.08 5.70 6.26
N TYR A 94 9.27 6.21 7.46
CA TYR A 94 10.53 6.11 8.18
C TYR A 94 10.41 5.08 9.30
N HIS A 95 11.45 4.29 9.48
CA HIS A 95 11.62 3.41 10.62
C HIS A 95 12.96 3.71 11.29
N PHE A 96 12.94 4.12 12.55
CA PHE A 96 14.15 4.46 13.29
C PHE A 96 13.95 4.28 14.80
N ASP A 97 14.99 3.78 15.45
CA ASP A 97 15.04 3.57 16.90
C ASP A 97 15.83 4.68 17.62
N VAL A 98 16.40 5.59 16.87
CA VAL A 98 17.21 6.71 17.35
C VAL A 98 16.75 8.00 16.70
N GLU A 99 17.33 9.13 17.08
CA GLU A 99 17.07 10.41 16.41
C GLU A 99 17.33 10.27 14.91
N ALA A 100 16.30 10.52 14.10
CA ALA A 100 16.40 10.40 12.65
C ALA A 100 17.29 11.52 12.08
N PRO A 101 18.22 11.21 11.17
CA PRO A 101 18.94 12.22 10.41
C PRO A 101 17.96 12.95 9.46
N ALA A 102 18.36 14.15 9.02
CA ALA A 102 17.63 14.83 7.96
C ALA A 102 17.72 14.00 6.67
N ASP A 103 16.57 13.76 6.04
CA ASP A 103 16.47 13.00 4.80
C ASP A 103 16.29 13.94 3.61
N ASN A 104 16.98 13.65 2.51
CA ASN A 104 16.89 14.35 1.24
C ASN A 104 16.67 13.37 0.08
N SER A 105 15.80 12.42 0.29
CA SER A 105 15.39 11.44 -0.72
C SER A 105 14.81 12.12 -1.97
N SER A 106 14.94 11.47 -3.12
CA SER A 106 14.49 12.02 -4.38
C SER A 106 13.67 11.01 -5.19
N PHE A 107 12.74 11.54 -5.98
CA PHE A 107 11.92 10.77 -6.91
C PHE A 107 12.17 11.26 -8.34
N ARG A 108 12.46 10.34 -9.24
CA ARG A 108 12.60 10.59 -10.67
C ARG A 108 11.44 9.96 -11.42
N ALA A 109 10.85 10.71 -12.33
CA ALA A 109 9.75 10.25 -13.16
C ALA A 109 10.17 10.27 -14.64
N LYS A 110 9.92 9.17 -15.34
CA LYS A 110 10.12 9.05 -16.79
C LYS A 110 8.78 9.25 -17.50
N TRP A 111 8.73 10.21 -18.39
CA TRP A 111 7.52 10.59 -19.10
C TRP A 111 7.55 10.19 -20.55
N SER A 112 6.39 9.94 -21.13
CA SER A 112 6.16 9.86 -22.56
C SER A 112 4.89 10.61 -22.94
N THR A 113 4.86 11.16 -24.13
CA THR A 113 3.68 11.75 -24.76
C THR A 113 3.22 10.94 -25.98
N ASP A 114 3.70 9.71 -26.10
CA ASP A 114 3.32 8.82 -27.19
C ASP A 114 1.89 8.32 -26.95
N GLU A 115 0.98 8.67 -27.86
CA GLU A 115 -0.44 8.28 -27.80
C GLU A 115 -0.69 6.78 -28.01
N SER A 116 0.32 6.02 -28.44
CA SER A 116 0.23 4.58 -28.60
C SER A 116 0.41 3.81 -27.29
N ILE A 117 0.75 4.51 -26.19
CA ILE A 117 0.94 3.87 -24.87
C ILE A 117 -0.42 3.42 -24.33
N THR A 118 -0.49 2.13 -23.98
CA THR A 118 -1.66 1.56 -23.32
C THR A 118 -1.67 1.97 -21.84
N PRO A 119 -2.74 2.61 -21.35
CA PRO A 119 -2.82 2.97 -19.95
C PRO A 119 -2.92 1.73 -19.06
N VAL A 120 -2.21 1.76 -17.92
CA VAL A 120 -2.34 0.78 -16.85
C VAL A 120 -2.96 1.42 -15.63
N GLU A 121 -3.66 0.63 -14.84
CA GLU A 121 -4.23 1.02 -13.56
C GLU A 121 -3.69 0.09 -12.47
N LEU A 122 -3.46 0.65 -11.29
CA LEU A 122 -3.13 -0.13 -10.11
C LEU A 122 -4.42 -0.43 -9.35
N ILE A 123 -4.71 -1.72 -9.21
CA ILE A 123 -5.90 -2.20 -8.49
C ILE A 123 -5.44 -2.82 -7.18
N GLN A 124 -6.05 -2.41 -6.09
CA GLN A 124 -5.74 -2.92 -4.76
C GLN A 124 -6.79 -3.93 -4.31
N TYR A 125 -6.31 -5.05 -3.78
CA TYR A 125 -7.10 -6.04 -3.07
C TYR A 125 -6.57 -6.17 -1.66
N PHE A 126 -7.46 -6.29 -0.69
CA PHE A 126 -7.11 -6.32 0.73
C PHE A 126 -7.61 -7.59 1.37
N ALA A 127 -6.89 -8.08 2.37
CA ALA A 127 -7.37 -9.08 3.30
C ALA A 127 -7.16 -8.57 4.73
N PRO A 128 -7.98 -9.00 5.70
CA PRO A 128 -7.83 -8.59 7.09
C PRO A 128 -6.48 -8.96 7.67
N ALA A 129 -5.96 -8.11 8.55
CA ALA A 129 -4.74 -8.32 9.33
C ALA A 129 -5.06 -8.32 10.83
N GLU A 130 -6.10 -9.03 11.23
CA GLU A 130 -6.50 -9.19 12.62
C GLU A 130 -5.62 -10.25 13.28
N ILE A 131 -4.80 -9.84 14.23
CA ILE A 131 -3.88 -10.74 14.94
C ILE A 131 -4.11 -10.55 16.46
N PRO A 132 -4.95 -11.40 17.08
CA PRO A 132 -5.19 -11.29 18.51
C PRO A 132 -3.92 -11.68 19.30
N CYS A 133 -3.83 -11.18 20.52
CA CYS A 133 -2.77 -11.60 21.44
C CYS A 133 -2.76 -13.12 21.62
N SER A 134 -1.57 -13.70 21.73
CA SER A 134 -1.41 -15.06 22.16
C SER A 134 -1.79 -15.24 23.65
N THR A 135 -2.00 -16.46 24.08
CA THR A 135 -2.32 -16.77 25.50
C THR A 135 -1.20 -16.38 26.48
N SER A 136 0.01 -16.16 25.99
CA SER A 136 1.16 -15.73 26.79
C SER A 136 1.30 -14.20 26.88
N GLU A 137 0.59 -13.45 26.05
CA GLU A 137 0.61 -12.00 26.01
C GLU A 137 -0.51 -11.43 26.88
N THR A 138 -0.23 -10.33 27.54
CA THR A 138 -1.18 -9.65 28.43
C THR A 138 -0.96 -8.15 28.34
N GLY A 139 -2.03 -7.39 28.53
CA GLY A 139 -1.96 -5.93 28.57
C GLY A 139 -3.19 -5.27 27.96
N PRO A 140 -3.33 -3.95 28.12
CA PRO A 140 -4.50 -3.24 27.63
C PRO A 140 -4.66 -3.32 26.10
N LEU A 141 -3.58 -3.41 25.34
CA LEU A 141 -3.63 -3.51 23.89
C LEU A 141 -3.99 -4.91 23.35
N CYS A 142 -4.19 -5.90 24.24
CA CYS A 142 -4.81 -7.16 23.86
C CYS A 142 -6.35 -7.04 23.73
N ASP A 143 -6.92 -5.96 24.23
CA ASP A 143 -8.27 -5.56 23.87
C ASP A 143 -8.23 -4.85 22.50
N ARG A 144 -9.02 -5.35 21.55
CA ARG A 144 -9.01 -4.84 20.16
C ARG A 144 -9.38 -3.39 20.07
N ASP A 145 -10.44 -2.98 20.78
CA ASP A 145 -10.94 -1.60 20.73
C ASP A 145 -9.90 -0.64 21.33
N ALA A 146 -9.26 -1.03 22.43
CA ALA A 146 -8.18 -0.26 23.01
C ALA A 146 -6.98 -0.13 22.05
N SER A 147 -6.62 -1.20 21.34
CA SER A 147 -5.56 -1.18 20.33
C SER A 147 -5.89 -0.27 19.15
N LEU A 148 -7.12 -0.30 18.66
CA LEU A 148 -7.58 0.60 17.59
C LEU A 148 -7.54 2.07 18.02
N ILE A 149 -7.96 2.36 19.24
CA ILE A 149 -7.93 3.72 19.81
C ILE A 149 -6.49 4.21 19.95
N ASP A 150 -5.58 3.38 20.46
CA ASP A 150 -4.16 3.70 20.60
C ASP A 150 -3.51 4.01 19.25
N ARG A 151 -3.82 3.19 18.23
CA ARG A 151 -3.33 3.43 16.88
C ARG A 151 -3.89 4.71 16.26
N LEU A 152 -5.20 4.97 16.40
CA LEU A 152 -5.79 6.23 15.96
C LEU A 152 -5.09 7.45 16.58
N ALA A 153 -4.77 7.38 17.87
CA ALA A 153 -4.03 8.43 18.56
C ALA A 153 -2.61 8.60 18.02
N SER A 154 -1.96 7.51 17.67
CA SER A 154 -0.59 7.50 17.12
C SER A 154 -0.49 8.09 15.71
N TYR A 155 -1.57 8.08 14.94
CA TYR A 155 -1.60 8.54 13.55
C TYR A 155 -2.61 9.68 13.30
N ASP A 156 -2.84 10.53 14.27
CA ASP A 156 -3.73 11.71 14.19
C ASP A 156 -5.15 11.38 13.66
N GLY A 157 -5.67 10.24 14.08
CA GLY A 157 -7.00 9.77 13.67
C GLY A 157 -7.08 9.20 12.25
N GLN A 158 -5.95 8.89 11.64
CA GLN A 158 -5.90 8.36 10.29
C GLN A 158 -5.62 6.85 10.28
N GLY A 159 -6.01 6.18 9.19
CA GLY A 159 -5.53 4.85 8.84
C GLY A 159 -6.25 3.67 9.49
N VAL A 160 -7.35 3.87 10.22
CA VAL A 160 -8.14 2.76 10.75
C VAL A 160 -9.21 2.37 9.76
N GLN A 161 -8.99 1.27 9.08
CA GLN A 161 -9.91 0.72 8.06
C GLN A 161 -10.23 -0.76 8.31
N GLU A 162 -9.88 -1.27 9.49
CA GLU A 162 -9.97 -2.68 9.83
C GLU A 162 -11.39 -3.19 9.72
N ASP A 163 -12.34 -2.52 10.35
CA ASP A 163 -13.74 -2.93 10.32
C ASP A 163 -14.28 -2.94 8.88
N MET A 164 -13.88 -1.96 8.07
CA MET A 164 -14.26 -1.92 6.65
C MET A 164 -13.65 -3.08 5.85
N ILE A 165 -12.40 -3.48 6.14
CA ILE A 165 -11.76 -4.62 5.47
C ILE A 165 -12.40 -5.94 5.94
N LEU A 166 -12.71 -6.06 7.22
CA LEU A 166 -13.47 -7.20 7.75
C LEU A 166 -14.81 -7.33 7.03
N ASP A 167 -15.61 -6.26 6.99
CA ASP A 167 -16.90 -6.23 6.31
C ASP A 167 -16.77 -6.58 4.81
N LEU A 168 -15.77 -6.03 4.12
CA LEU A 168 -15.50 -6.31 2.72
C LEU A 168 -15.24 -7.80 2.46
N CYS A 169 -14.59 -8.47 3.39
CA CYS A 169 -14.21 -9.87 3.30
C CYS A 169 -15.20 -10.82 3.98
N GLY A 170 -16.27 -10.30 4.57
CA GLY A 170 -17.32 -11.09 5.25
C GLY A 170 -16.88 -11.69 6.58
N TYR A 171 -15.92 -11.05 7.25
CA TYR A 171 -15.45 -11.42 8.59
C TYR A 171 -15.97 -10.47 9.66
N SER A 172 -15.91 -10.95 10.88
CA SER A 172 -16.05 -10.18 12.12
C SER A 172 -14.82 -10.37 13.00
N PRO A 173 -14.55 -9.53 13.99
CA PRO A 173 -13.45 -9.73 14.95
C PRO A 173 -13.51 -11.09 15.66
N GLU A 174 -14.69 -11.62 15.89
CA GLU A 174 -14.92 -12.90 16.55
C GLU A 174 -14.34 -14.09 15.76
N ASP A 175 -14.28 -13.98 14.43
CA ASP A 175 -13.72 -15.02 13.57
C ASP A 175 -12.22 -15.24 13.83
N PHE A 176 -11.54 -14.26 14.39
CA PHE A 176 -10.13 -14.31 14.76
C PHE A 176 -9.89 -14.61 16.25
N SER A 177 -10.90 -14.49 17.08
CA SER A 177 -10.77 -14.62 18.54
C SER A 177 -10.28 -16.00 19.04
N HIS A 178 -10.38 -17.03 18.21
CA HIS A 178 -9.90 -18.39 18.51
C HIS A 178 -8.42 -18.60 18.16
N MET A 179 -7.78 -17.65 17.50
CA MET A 179 -6.37 -17.70 17.09
C MET A 179 -5.49 -17.26 18.27
N THR A 180 -5.22 -18.17 19.19
CA THR A 180 -4.62 -17.85 20.49
C THR A 180 -3.12 -18.10 20.57
N ASP A 181 -2.47 -18.49 19.50
CA ASP A 181 -1.05 -18.75 19.38
C ASP A 181 -0.23 -17.56 18.84
N GLY A 182 -0.87 -16.41 18.60
CA GLY A 182 -0.25 -15.22 18.04
C GLY A 182 -0.15 -15.25 16.51
N TYR A 183 -0.78 -16.24 15.86
CA TYR A 183 -0.87 -16.32 14.39
C TYR A 183 -2.31 -16.14 13.93
N ALA A 184 -2.47 -15.43 12.82
CA ALA A 184 -3.74 -15.31 12.14
C ALA A 184 -3.56 -15.55 10.63
N SER A 185 -4.54 -16.18 10.03
CA SER A 185 -4.60 -16.34 8.58
C SER A 185 -5.97 -15.89 8.08
N SER A 186 -5.98 -15.10 7.03
CA SER A 186 -7.22 -14.60 6.41
C SER A 186 -7.15 -14.76 4.91
N THR A 187 -8.30 -14.96 4.29
CA THR A 187 -8.48 -14.99 2.85
C THR A 187 -9.65 -14.07 2.48
N CYS A 188 -9.50 -13.26 1.46
CA CYS A 188 -10.54 -12.34 1.03
C CYS A 188 -10.81 -12.51 -0.45
N ASP A 189 -11.95 -13.09 -0.80
CA ASP A 189 -12.39 -13.23 -2.18
C ASP A 189 -13.10 -11.95 -2.63
N GLN A 190 -12.49 -11.26 -3.59
CA GLN A 190 -13.03 -10.03 -4.14
C GLN A 190 -13.24 -10.20 -5.65
N PRO A 191 -14.38 -9.77 -6.20
CA PRO A 191 -14.60 -9.88 -7.63
C PRO A 191 -13.63 -9.00 -8.41
N ALA A 192 -13.07 -9.54 -9.50
CA ALA A 192 -12.37 -8.73 -10.47
C ALA A 192 -13.35 -7.71 -11.07
N ARG A 193 -13.08 -6.42 -10.87
CA ARG A 193 -13.97 -5.33 -11.30
C ARG A 193 -13.74 -4.89 -12.73
N PHE A 194 -12.67 -5.39 -13.34
CA PHE A 194 -12.20 -4.97 -14.66
C PHE A 194 -11.87 -6.19 -15.50
N SER A 195 -11.90 -6.00 -16.82
CA SER A 195 -11.35 -6.95 -17.78
C SER A 195 -10.09 -6.34 -18.41
N GLY A 196 -9.02 -7.11 -18.49
CA GLY A 196 -7.75 -6.62 -19.02
C GLY A 196 -6.65 -7.65 -18.85
N THR A 197 -5.43 -7.24 -19.08
CA THR A 197 -4.24 -8.05 -18.90
C THR A 197 -3.52 -7.61 -17.61
N ILE A 198 -3.15 -8.57 -16.76
CA ILE A 198 -2.34 -8.31 -15.59
C ILE A 198 -0.88 -8.21 -16.06
N VAL A 199 -0.30 -7.03 -15.91
CA VAL A 199 1.09 -6.76 -16.35
C VAL A 199 2.09 -6.82 -15.21
N SER A 200 1.63 -6.69 -13.96
CA SER A 200 2.49 -6.82 -12.77
C SER A 200 1.64 -7.14 -11.54
N VAL A 201 2.23 -7.81 -10.56
CA VAL A 201 1.61 -8.12 -9.26
C VAL A 201 2.59 -7.79 -8.15
N LEU A 202 2.09 -7.21 -7.06
CA LEU A 202 2.86 -6.92 -5.86
C LEU A 202 2.10 -7.40 -4.64
N GLY A 203 2.79 -8.10 -3.73
CA GLY A 203 2.30 -8.42 -2.40
C GLY A 203 2.83 -7.41 -1.38
N HIS A 204 1.99 -7.00 -0.44
CA HIS A 204 2.39 -6.11 0.65
C HIS A 204 1.87 -6.63 1.98
N GLN A 205 2.76 -6.78 2.95
CA GLN A 205 2.46 -7.03 4.35
C GLN A 205 3.44 -6.21 5.22
N HIS A 206 3.13 -6.10 6.50
CA HIS A 206 4.04 -5.47 7.48
C HIS A 206 5.01 -6.50 8.08
N GLY A 207 5.87 -6.04 9.02
CA GLY A 207 7.01 -6.81 9.53
C GLY A 207 6.68 -8.13 10.22
N ILE A 208 5.43 -8.33 10.66
CA ILE A 208 4.97 -9.58 11.26
C ILE A 208 4.30 -10.55 10.26
N GLY A 209 4.24 -10.17 8.97
CA GLY A 209 3.80 -11.05 7.91
C GLY A 209 4.64 -12.32 7.82
N THR A 210 4.04 -13.45 7.44
CA THR A 210 4.75 -14.72 7.29
C THR A 210 4.63 -15.32 5.91
N THR A 211 3.46 -15.26 5.30
CA THR A 211 3.19 -15.77 3.95
C THR A 211 2.21 -14.87 3.23
N PHE A 212 2.30 -14.82 1.91
CA PHE A 212 1.34 -14.10 1.08
C PHE A 212 1.03 -14.91 -0.18
N ARG A 213 -0.25 -14.98 -0.54
CA ARG A 213 -0.67 -15.57 -1.81
C ARG A 213 -1.79 -14.78 -2.44
N MET A 214 -1.70 -14.61 -3.76
CA MET A 214 -2.77 -14.06 -4.58
C MET A 214 -3.15 -15.06 -5.67
N THR A 215 -4.43 -15.38 -5.76
CA THR A 215 -4.97 -16.39 -6.67
C THR A 215 -6.10 -15.79 -7.51
N LEU A 216 -6.08 -16.02 -8.80
CA LEU A 216 -7.18 -15.69 -9.71
C LEU A 216 -8.12 -16.90 -9.82
N ASN A 217 -9.43 -16.67 -9.72
CA ASN A 217 -10.48 -17.69 -9.81
C ASN A 217 -10.23 -18.89 -8.86
N PRO A 218 -10.02 -18.67 -7.55
CA PRO A 218 -9.75 -19.74 -6.61
C PRO A 218 -10.87 -20.80 -6.63
N ASP A 219 -10.50 -22.05 -6.33
CA ASP A 219 -11.40 -23.19 -6.25
C ASP A 219 -12.19 -23.50 -7.53
N THR A 220 -11.71 -23.04 -8.68
CA THR A 220 -12.30 -23.31 -9.98
C THR A 220 -11.34 -24.04 -10.92
N PRO A 221 -11.83 -24.67 -12.01
CA PRO A 221 -10.95 -25.23 -13.04
C PRO A 221 -10.08 -24.18 -13.77
N LYS A 222 -10.31 -22.90 -13.54
CA LYS A 222 -9.53 -21.78 -14.10
C LYS A 222 -8.66 -21.11 -13.06
N GLU A 223 -8.41 -21.77 -11.94
CA GLU A 223 -7.52 -21.25 -10.91
C GLU A 223 -6.11 -21.02 -11.44
N ARG A 224 -5.55 -19.86 -11.10
CA ARG A 224 -4.16 -19.49 -11.40
C ARG A 224 -3.57 -18.74 -10.21
N ILE A 225 -2.46 -19.21 -9.71
CA ILE A 225 -1.68 -18.48 -8.71
C ILE A 225 -0.97 -17.32 -9.43
N LEU A 226 -1.27 -16.10 -9.02
CA LEU A 226 -0.65 -14.88 -9.54
C LEU A 226 0.66 -14.55 -8.81
N LEU A 227 0.67 -14.76 -7.51
CA LEU A 227 1.84 -14.56 -6.65
C LEU A 227 1.77 -15.53 -5.47
N ASP A 228 2.89 -16.17 -5.15
CA ASP A 228 3.04 -17.02 -3.97
C ASP A 228 4.37 -16.70 -3.28
N ILE A 229 4.30 -16.15 -2.08
CA ILE A 229 5.45 -15.82 -1.23
C ILE A 229 5.37 -16.72 0.01
N PRO A 230 6.00 -17.89 -0.01
CA PRO A 230 5.92 -18.87 1.08
C PRO A 230 6.70 -18.45 2.33
N LYS A 231 7.57 -17.46 2.21
CA LYS A 231 8.30 -16.85 3.30
C LYS A 231 8.37 -15.34 3.03
N TRP A 232 7.55 -14.60 3.78
CA TRP A 232 7.56 -13.15 3.70
C TRP A 232 8.84 -12.57 4.30
N ASP A 233 9.37 -11.58 3.62
CA ASP A 233 10.45 -10.75 4.11
C ASP A 233 10.06 -9.28 3.89
N PHE A 234 9.97 -8.54 4.98
CA PHE A 234 9.51 -7.16 4.99
C PHE A 234 10.43 -6.20 4.21
N GLU A 235 11.71 -6.54 4.12
CA GLU A 235 12.70 -5.76 3.39
C GLU A 235 12.72 -6.08 1.88
N TRP A 236 11.90 -7.05 1.42
CA TRP A 236 11.91 -7.53 0.03
C TRP A 236 10.50 -7.47 -0.57
N GLN A 237 10.09 -6.27 -0.99
CA GLN A 237 8.78 -6.03 -1.57
C GLN A 237 8.91 -5.55 -3.01
N PHE A 238 8.82 -6.49 -3.95
CA PHE A 238 9.02 -6.23 -5.37
C PHE A 238 7.73 -6.30 -6.17
N ASN A 239 7.74 -5.61 -7.32
CA ASN A 239 6.82 -5.88 -8.40
C ASN A 239 7.29 -7.13 -9.14
N TYR A 240 6.37 -8.05 -9.39
CA TYR A 240 6.60 -9.28 -10.13
C TYR A 240 5.82 -9.23 -11.43
N ASP A 241 6.52 -9.37 -12.53
CA ASP A 241 5.90 -9.49 -13.84
C ASP A 241 5.51 -10.95 -14.09
N PRO A 242 4.27 -11.23 -14.50
CA PRO A 242 3.87 -12.59 -14.80
C PRO A 242 4.68 -13.13 -15.98
N ILE A 243 4.99 -14.44 -15.94
CA ILE A 243 5.76 -15.12 -16.99
C ILE A 243 4.95 -15.18 -18.30
N GLU A 244 3.62 -15.20 -18.19
CA GLU A 244 2.67 -15.23 -19.31
C GLU A 244 1.59 -14.18 -19.08
N GLU A 245 1.04 -13.62 -20.14
CA GLU A 245 -0.14 -12.74 -20.06
C GLU A 245 -1.33 -13.49 -19.44
N ILE A 246 -1.99 -12.85 -18.48
CA ILE A 246 -3.08 -13.42 -17.72
C ILE A 246 -4.39 -12.68 -18.05
#